data_7cb3fff4789f1379978a1bc77b3e9b95
#
_entry.id   7cb3fff4789f1379978a1bc77b3e9b95
#
_cell.length_a   1.000
_cell.length_b   1.000
_cell.length_c   1.000
_cell.angle_alpha   90.00
_cell.angle_beta   90.00
_cell.angle_gamma   90.00
#
_symmetry.space_group_name_H-M   'P 1'
#
loop_
_entity.id
_entity.type
_entity.pdbx_description
1 polymer ?
#
loop_
_entity_poly.entity_id
_entity_poly.type
_entity_poly.pdbx_seq_one_letter_code
_entity_poly.pdbx_strand_id
1 'polypeptide(L)'
;PLMIAVAGVISTLWGVVGHTQIIGKLGPLEWLFNTPSHHRVHHGSNPEYIDKNYGNLLIIWDRLFGTFQPEVSPVNYGLVNNVNTFNPIKITFIGWNKIFLDMKKASSLRQALDHFFGPPTTHEKEALN
;
A
#
# COMPACT_ATOMS: atom_id res chain seq x y z
N PRO A 1 -22.21 -12.69 15.03
CA PRO A 1 -22.32 -12.68 13.54
C PRO A 1 -22.77 -11.32 12.99
N LEU A 2 -23.89 -10.73 13.50
CA LEU A 2 -24.45 -9.48 12.97
C LEU A 2 -23.46 -8.30 13.05
N MET A 3 -22.77 -8.10 14.16
CA MET A 3 -21.80 -7.00 14.32
C MET A 3 -20.66 -7.08 13.30
N ILE A 4 -20.17 -8.28 13.01
CA ILE A 4 -19.12 -8.48 11.99
C ILE A 4 -19.65 -8.10 10.60
N ALA A 5 -20.87 -8.50 10.26
CA ALA A 5 -21.49 -8.14 8.99
C ALA A 5 -21.68 -6.62 8.88
N VAL A 6 -22.20 -5.96 9.93
CA VAL A 6 -22.37 -4.49 9.95
C VAL A 6 -21.02 -3.78 9.82
N ALA A 7 -20.01 -4.20 10.57
CA ALA A 7 -18.68 -3.63 10.47
C ALA A 7 -18.07 -3.82 9.06
N GLY A 8 -18.28 -4.98 8.45
CA GLY A 8 -17.86 -5.25 7.08
C GLY A 8 -18.54 -4.34 6.06
N VAL A 9 -19.85 -4.13 6.17
CA VAL A 9 -20.60 -3.21 5.29
C VAL A 9 -20.10 -1.77 5.45
N ILE A 10 -19.92 -1.28 6.68
CA ILE A 10 -19.42 0.07 6.94
C ILE A 10 -18.01 0.23 6.32
N SER A 11 -17.11 -0.72 6.56
CA SER A 11 -15.75 -0.70 6.02
C SER A 11 -15.74 -0.70 4.49
N THR A 12 -16.60 -1.51 3.86
CA THR A 12 -16.71 -1.57 2.40
C THR A 12 -17.23 -0.26 1.82
N LEU A 13 -18.31 0.30 2.39
CA LEU A 13 -18.87 1.57 1.93
C LEU A 13 -17.85 2.71 2.11
N TRP A 14 -17.14 2.73 3.22
CA TRP A 14 -16.07 3.71 3.44
C TRP A 14 -14.95 3.57 2.41
N GLY A 15 -14.51 2.35 2.12
CA GLY A 15 -13.52 2.08 1.09
C GLY A 15 -13.96 2.55 -0.30
N VAL A 16 -15.23 2.30 -0.69
CA VAL A 16 -15.77 2.78 -1.97
C VAL A 16 -15.74 4.31 -2.06
N VAL A 17 -16.17 5.01 -0.99
CA VAL A 17 -16.11 6.48 -0.92
C VAL A 17 -14.67 6.97 -0.95
N GLY A 18 -13.74 6.25 -0.32
CA GLY A 18 -12.31 6.57 -0.31
C GLY A 18 -11.68 6.69 -1.71
N HIS A 19 -12.18 5.94 -2.69
CA HIS A 19 -11.64 5.95 -4.06
C HIS A 19 -12.12 7.12 -4.93
N THR A 20 -12.90 8.07 -4.39
CA THR A 20 -13.37 9.22 -5.17
C THR A 20 -12.30 10.28 -5.35
N GLN A 21 -12.31 10.94 -6.51
CA GLN A 21 -11.52 12.16 -6.78
C GLN A 21 -12.33 13.43 -6.59
N ILE A 22 -13.66 13.33 -6.39
CA ILE A 22 -14.56 14.47 -6.29
C ILE A 22 -14.46 15.14 -4.92
N ILE A 23 -14.25 14.33 -3.87
CA ILE A 23 -14.16 14.81 -2.49
C ILE A 23 -12.74 15.27 -2.19
N GLY A 24 -12.56 16.53 -1.87
CA GLY A 24 -11.30 17.10 -1.42
C GLY A 24 -10.98 16.77 0.04
N LYS A 25 -10.19 17.63 0.66
CA LYS A 25 -9.84 17.52 2.09
C LYS A 25 -11.06 17.82 2.97
N LEU A 26 -11.30 16.99 3.97
CA LEU A 26 -12.44 17.08 4.88
C LEU A 26 -12.12 17.81 6.21
N GLY A 27 -11.06 18.62 6.24
CA GLY A 27 -10.70 19.43 7.40
C GLY A 27 -10.45 18.63 8.68
N PRO A 28 -11.14 18.94 9.81
CA PRO A 28 -10.89 18.26 11.09
C PRO A 28 -11.08 16.73 11.08
N LEU A 29 -11.89 16.21 10.16
CA LEU A 29 -12.12 14.75 10.04
C LEU A 29 -10.86 14.01 9.61
N GLU A 30 -9.92 14.68 8.94
CA GLU A 30 -8.65 14.11 8.52
C GLU A 30 -7.69 13.80 9.68
N TRP A 31 -7.99 14.27 10.87
CA TRP A 31 -7.23 13.89 12.06
C TRP A 31 -7.50 12.46 12.51
N LEU A 32 -8.74 12.02 12.36
CA LEU A 32 -9.21 10.73 12.87
C LEU A 32 -9.39 9.70 11.76
N PHE A 33 -9.98 10.11 10.64
CA PHE A 33 -10.39 9.20 9.58
C PHE A 33 -9.42 9.17 8.40
N ASN A 34 -9.30 8.01 7.79
CA ASN A 34 -8.69 7.87 6.47
C ASN A 34 -9.68 8.39 5.43
N THR A 35 -9.56 9.67 5.08
CA THR A 35 -10.44 10.37 4.13
C THR A 35 -10.08 10.02 2.69
N PRO A 36 -10.90 10.39 1.68
CA PRO A 36 -10.53 10.22 0.27
C PRO A 36 -9.18 10.82 -0.10
N SER A 37 -8.81 11.96 0.48
CA SER A 37 -7.49 12.58 0.29
C SER A 37 -6.35 11.67 0.77
N HIS A 38 -6.47 11.08 1.94
CA HIS A 38 -5.47 10.14 2.47
C HIS A 38 -5.43 8.84 1.67
N HIS A 39 -6.59 8.35 1.24
CA HIS A 39 -6.70 7.12 0.48
C HIS A 39 -6.13 7.26 -0.94
N ARG A 40 -6.25 8.45 -1.57
CA ARG A 40 -5.56 8.73 -2.82
C ARG A 40 -4.04 8.65 -2.68
N VAL A 41 -3.48 9.18 -1.58
CA VAL A 41 -2.05 9.05 -1.26
C VAL A 41 -1.64 7.59 -1.17
N HIS A 42 -2.46 6.76 -0.49
CA HIS A 42 -2.22 5.32 -0.40
C HIS A 42 -2.10 4.64 -1.78
N HIS A 43 -2.88 5.08 -2.76
CA HIS A 43 -2.85 4.57 -4.13
C HIS A 43 -1.86 5.31 -5.06
N GLY A 44 -1.10 6.26 -4.54
CA GLY A 44 -0.14 7.05 -5.29
C GLY A 44 1.18 6.33 -5.55
N SER A 45 1.67 6.40 -6.77
CA SER A 45 3.02 5.97 -7.15
C SER A 45 4.08 7.06 -7.04
N ASN A 46 3.71 8.25 -6.57
CA ASN A 46 4.63 9.34 -6.28
C ASN A 46 5.66 8.88 -5.24
N PRO A 47 6.95 9.23 -5.36
CA PRO A 47 7.97 8.80 -4.40
C PRO A 47 7.66 9.12 -2.93
N GLU A 48 7.04 10.28 -2.67
CA GLU A 48 6.64 10.73 -1.33
C GLU A 48 5.42 9.98 -0.76
N TYR A 49 4.68 9.23 -1.59
CA TYR A 49 3.46 8.51 -1.23
C TYR A 49 3.67 7.00 -1.05
N ILE A 50 4.86 6.50 -1.42
CA ILE A 50 5.18 5.08 -1.27
C ILE A 50 5.17 4.69 0.21
N ASP A 51 4.55 3.57 0.52
CA ASP A 51 4.42 3.01 1.87
C ASP A 51 3.76 3.96 2.88
N LYS A 52 2.71 4.68 2.45
CA LYS A 52 1.96 5.62 3.28
C LYS A 52 0.48 5.25 3.41
N ASN A 53 -0.13 5.72 4.50
CA ASN A 53 -1.56 5.72 4.79
C ASN A 53 -2.22 4.34 4.67
N TYR A 54 -1.74 3.36 5.43
CA TYR A 54 -2.25 1.98 5.43
C TYR A 54 -3.61 1.80 6.14
N GLY A 55 -3.99 2.74 7.00
CA GLY A 55 -5.24 2.67 7.74
C GLY A 55 -6.46 2.63 6.82
N ASN A 56 -7.36 1.67 7.00
CA ASN A 56 -8.58 1.58 6.19
C ASN A 56 -9.61 2.65 6.61
N LEU A 57 -10.01 2.68 7.88
CA LEU A 57 -11.01 3.62 8.40
C LEU A 57 -10.38 4.76 9.20
N LEU A 58 -9.40 4.44 10.05
CA LEU A 58 -8.77 5.37 10.98
C LEU A 58 -7.33 5.64 10.60
N ILE A 59 -7.01 6.92 10.33
CA ILE A 59 -5.66 7.38 9.99
C ILE A 59 -4.76 7.55 11.22
N ILE A 60 -5.33 7.48 12.43
CA ILE A 60 -4.57 7.60 13.66
C ILE A 60 -3.44 6.57 13.80
N TRP A 61 -3.63 5.39 13.22
CA TRP A 61 -2.62 4.34 13.22
C TRP A 61 -1.39 4.75 12.41
N ASP A 62 -1.61 5.35 11.23
CA ASP A 62 -0.51 5.84 10.40
C ASP A 62 0.23 6.99 11.09
N ARG A 63 -0.48 7.85 11.82
CA ARG A 63 0.16 8.90 12.62
C ARG A 63 1.00 8.32 13.75
N LEU A 64 0.50 7.29 14.43
CA LEU A 64 1.19 6.62 15.54
C LEU A 64 2.44 5.88 15.07
N PHE A 65 2.37 5.21 13.92
CA PHE A 65 3.47 4.40 13.39
C PHE A 65 4.37 5.15 12.39
N GLY A 66 4.13 6.44 12.13
CA GLY A 66 4.97 7.27 11.26
C GLY A 66 4.79 7.00 9.76
N THR A 67 3.72 6.33 9.37
CA THR A 67 3.37 6.08 7.97
C THR A 67 2.41 7.12 7.39
N PHE A 68 2.01 8.12 8.17
CA PHE A 68 1.11 9.18 7.73
C PHE A 68 1.78 10.11 6.71
N GLN A 69 1.06 10.41 5.61
CA GLN A 69 1.43 11.40 4.62
C GLN A 69 0.18 12.14 4.13
N PRO A 70 0.12 13.49 4.24
CA PRO A 70 -0.97 14.26 3.63
C PRO A 70 -0.81 14.31 2.11
N GLU A 71 -1.92 14.51 1.40
CA GLU A 71 -1.90 14.80 -0.02
C GLU A 71 -1.34 16.22 -0.26
N VAL A 72 -0.14 16.32 -0.81
CA VAL A 72 0.58 17.58 -1.05
C VAL A 72 0.77 17.90 -2.51
N SER A 73 0.73 16.88 -3.39
CA SER A 73 0.86 17.01 -4.84
C SER A 73 -0.18 16.15 -5.55
N PRO A 74 -0.49 16.43 -6.82
CA PRO A 74 -1.36 15.57 -7.61
C PRO A 74 -0.90 14.12 -7.60
N VAL A 75 -1.83 13.19 -7.37
CA VAL A 75 -1.53 11.77 -7.25
C VAL A 75 -1.37 11.14 -8.63
N ASN A 76 -0.22 10.49 -8.84
CA ASN A 76 0.01 9.61 -9.98
C ASN A 76 -0.42 8.21 -9.60
N TYR A 77 -1.48 7.71 -10.24
CA TYR A 77 -1.99 6.36 -9.95
C TYR A 77 -1.25 5.30 -10.75
N GLY A 78 -0.97 4.18 -10.13
CA GLY A 78 -0.35 3.02 -10.78
C GLY A 78 0.64 2.30 -9.89
N LEU A 79 1.33 1.35 -10.48
CA LEU A 79 2.42 0.63 -9.82
C LEU A 79 3.74 1.36 -10.05
N VAL A 80 4.63 1.38 -9.06
CA VAL A 80 5.99 1.90 -9.19
C VAL A 80 6.73 1.15 -10.30
N ASN A 81 6.59 -0.17 -10.31
CA ASN A 81 7.12 -1.06 -11.35
C ASN A 81 5.96 -1.77 -12.06
N ASN A 82 5.71 -1.40 -13.31
CA ASN A 82 4.62 -2.01 -14.06
C ASN A 82 5.02 -3.42 -14.54
N VAL A 83 4.09 -4.38 -14.38
CA VAL A 83 4.29 -5.79 -14.79
C VAL A 83 4.29 -5.98 -16.31
N ASN A 84 3.83 -5.02 -17.09
CA ASN A 84 3.80 -5.02 -18.57
C ASN A 84 3.25 -6.32 -19.20
N THR A 85 2.24 -6.92 -18.58
CA THR A 85 1.59 -8.12 -19.07
C THR A 85 0.12 -8.18 -18.63
N PHE A 86 -0.73 -8.75 -19.49
CA PHE A 86 -2.13 -9.05 -19.17
C PHE A 86 -2.35 -10.55 -18.92
N ASN A 87 -1.29 -11.37 -18.86
CA ASN A 87 -1.40 -12.78 -18.56
C ASN A 87 -1.67 -12.99 -17.06
N PRO A 88 -2.85 -13.50 -16.66
CA PRO A 88 -3.21 -13.63 -15.25
C PRO A 88 -2.29 -14.58 -14.48
N ILE A 89 -1.80 -15.64 -15.12
CA ILE A 89 -0.87 -16.58 -14.50
C ILE A 89 0.46 -15.88 -14.20
N LYS A 90 1.00 -15.09 -15.14
CA LYS A 90 2.22 -14.33 -14.92
C LYS A 90 2.04 -13.32 -13.79
N ILE A 91 0.93 -12.57 -13.79
CA ILE A 91 0.62 -11.58 -12.74
C ILE A 91 0.57 -12.24 -11.37
N THR A 92 -0.11 -13.39 -11.25
CA THR A 92 -0.25 -14.12 -9.98
C THR A 92 1.09 -14.59 -9.43
N PHE A 93 1.98 -15.07 -10.29
CA PHE A 93 3.22 -15.72 -9.85
C PHE A 93 4.47 -14.82 -9.93
N ILE A 94 4.38 -13.58 -10.41
CA ILE A 94 5.56 -12.72 -10.59
C ILE A 94 6.27 -12.42 -9.27
N GLY A 95 5.53 -12.15 -8.20
CA GLY A 95 6.07 -11.91 -6.87
C GLY A 95 6.77 -13.16 -6.31
N TRP A 96 6.13 -14.32 -6.44
CA TRP A 96 6.72 -15.60 -6.02
C TRP A 96 8.00 -15.90 -6.77
N ASN A 97 8.01 -15.73 -8.10
CA ASN A 97 9.21 -15.94 -8.91
C ASN A 97 10.35 -15.02 -8.47
N LYS A 98 10.05 -13.75 -8.17
CA LYS A 98 11.06 -12.82 -7.67
C LYS A 98 11.64 -13.32 -6.34
N ILE A 99 10.80 -13.67 -5.37
CA ILE A 99 11.24 -14.20 -4.06
C ILE A 99 12.14 -15.42 -4.24
N PHE A 100 11.73 -16.39 -5.07
CA PHE A 100 12.55 -17.59 -5.33
C PHE A 100 13.89 -17.29 -5.99
N LEU A 101 13.92 -16.33 -6.91
CA LEU A 101 15.16 -15.91 -7.57
C LEU A 101 16.11 -15.21 -6.59
N ASP A 102 15.58 -14.34 -5.73
CA ASP A 102 16.36 -13.62 -4.73
C ASP A 102 16.90 -14.58 -3.66
N MET A 103 16.08 -15.55 -3.21
CA MET A 103 16.54 -16.64 -2.32
C MET A 103 17.67 -17.47 -2.93
N LYS A 104 17.61 -17.79 -4.23
CA LYS A 104 18.68 -18.53 -4.92
C LYS A 104 19.98 -17.75 -5.02
N LYS A 105 19.92 -16.41 -5.06
CA LYS A 105 21.10 -15.54 -5.11
C LYS A 105 21.66 -15.24 -3.72
N ALA A 106 20.94 -15.57 -2.66
CA ALA A 106 21.35 -15.31 -1.30
C ALA A 106 22.69 -15.99 -0.96
N SER A 107 23.60 -15.24 -0.34
CA SER A 107 24.92 -15.74 0.07
C SER A 107 24.89 -16.48 1.41
N SER A 108 23.78 -16.42 2.15
CA SER A 108 23.60 -17.10 3.43
C SER A 108 22.13 -17.49 3.65
N LEU A 109 21.92 -18.48 4.53
CA LEU A 109 20.59 -18.91 4.95
C LEU A 109 19.78 -17.75 5.56
N ARG A 110 20.43 -16.90 6.37
CA ARG A 110 19.79 -15.72 6.96
C ARG A 110 19.28 -14.79 5.89
N GLN A 111 20.10 -14.48 4.88
CA GLN A 111 19.67 -13.63 3.76
C GLN A 111 18.53 -14.25 2.96
N ALA A 112 18.55 -15.56 2.73
CA ALA A 112 17.43 -16.25 2.07
C ALA A 112 16.13 -16.16 2.87
N LEU A 113 16.18 -16.29 4.20
CA LEU A 113 15.04 -16.12 5.09
C LEU A 113 14.54 -14.66 5.11
N ASP A 114 15.45 -13.69 5.09
CA ASP A 114 15.10 -12.26 5.00
C ASP A 114 14.39 -11.94 3.67
N HIS A 115 14.76 -12.58 2.57
CA HIS A 115 14.05 -12.46 1.29
C HIS A 115 12.64 -13.06 1.34
N PHE A 116 12.40 -14.07 2.13
CA PHE A 116 11.10 -14.73 2.22
C PHE A 116 10.16 -14.07 3.24
N PHE A 117 10.68 -13.70 4.43
CA PHE A 117 9.89 -13.20 5.56
C PHE A 117 10.07 -11.71 5.84
N GLY A 118 11.07 -11.07 5.22
CA GLY A 118 11.36 -9.66 5.41
C GLY A 118 10.33 -8.74 4.74
N PRO A 119 10.33 -7.45 5.11
CA PRO A 119 9.46 -6.49 4.48
C PRO A 119 9.81 -6.31 2.99
N PRO A 120 8.81 -6.15 2.09
CA PRO A 120 9.04 -6.07 0.64
C PRO A 120 9.93 -4.88 0.22
N THR A 121 10.01 -3.83 1.02
CA THR A 121 10.80 -2.61 0.76
C THR A 121 12.32 -2.79 0.84
N THR A 122 12.82 -3.86 1.45
CA THR A 122 14.26 -4.12 1.52
C THR A 122 14.86 -4.46 0.14
N HIS A 123 14.04 -4.93 -0.79
CA HIS A 123 14.48 -5.39 -2.11
C HIS A 123 14.50 -4.27 -3.17
N GLU A 124 13.71 -3.21 -2.98
CA GLU A 124 13.68 -2.09 -3.92
C GLU A 124 14.83 -1.10 -3.70
N LYS A 125 15.30 -0.96 -2.46
CA LYS A 125 16.44 -0.08 -2.13
C LYS A 125 17.77 -0.59 -2.68
N GLU A 126 17.94 -1.92 -2.83
CA GLU A 126 19.14 -2.52 -3.41
C GLU A 126 19.17 -2.40 -4.96
N ALA A 127 18.03 -2.23 -5.60
CA ALA A 127 17.94 -2.08 -7.07
C ALA A 127 18.13 -0.61 -7.52
N LEU A 128 18.16 0.35 -6.58
CA LEU A 128 18.33 1.78 -6.85
C LEU A 128 19.75 2.30 -6.55
N ASN A 129 20.64 1.43 -6.05
CA ASN A 129 22.07 1.69 -5.83
C ASN A 129 22.92 0.83 -6.82
#